data_f71c97c457deb7f2e72b40a91bfc109a
#
_entry.id   f71c97c457deb7f2e72b40a91bfc109a
#
_cell.length_a   1.000
_cell.length_b   1.000
_cell.length_c   1.000
_cell.angle_alpha   90.00
_cell.angle_beta   90.00
_cell.angle_gamma   90.00
#
_symmetry.space_group_name_H-M   'P 1'
#
loop_
_entity.id
_entity.type
_entity.pdbx_description
1 polymer ?
#
loop_
_entity_poly.entity_id
_entity_poly.type
_entity_poly.pdbx_seq_one_letter_code
_entity_poly.pdbx_strand_id
1 'polypeptide(L)'
;MRFELLPHPTTEPSPPFTLWASAERSAAFGASATLNLWFGVTAPRSRFLLPGPAAEATRRDELWRTTCFECFLRQEGQAPYREWNFAPSGDWAAYDFTATREGMRPAPIANPPYIRTEDNLTWWGLGATLSIPAEPNFTLALSAVIEGQDGRISYWALRHPSEQPDFHHPDCFAARLK
;
A
#
# COMPACT_ATOMS: atom_id res chain seq x y z
N MET A 1 -7.49 -0.43 -12.77
CA MET A 1 -8.59 -1.11 -12.06
C MET A 1 -8.76 -0.45 -10.71
N ARG A 2 -10.02 -0.34 -10.21
CA ARG A 2 -10.34 0.22 -8.88
C ARG A 2 -10.90 -0.88 -7.98
N PHE A 3 -10.49 -0.86 -6.71
CA PHE A 3 -10.82 -1.84 -5.69
C PHE A 3 -11.31 -1.11 -4.44
N GLU A 4 -12.30 -1.64 -3.77
CA GLU A 4 -12.64 -1.24 -2.40
C GLU A 4 -11.74 -2.00 -1.43
N LEU A 5 -11.18 -1.29 -0.44
CA LEU A 5 -10.49 -1.90 0.69
C LEU A 5 -11.47 -2.00 1.85
N LEU A 6 -11.53 -3.17 2.46
CA LEU A 6 -12.41 -3.45 3.59
C LEU A 6 -11.66 -3.23 4.91
N PRO A 7 -12.30 -2.66 5.93
CA PRO A 7 -11.68 -2.61 7.26
C PRO A 7 -11.65 -4.01 7.87
N HIS A 8 -10.63 -4.30 8.67
CA HIS A 8 -10.60 -5.53 9.45
C HIS A 8 -11.71 -5.48 10.52
N PRO A 9 -12.52 -6.54 10.71
CA PRO A 9 -13.66 -6.53 11.62
C PRO A 9 -13.33 -6.18 13.08
N THR A 10 -12.11 -6.48 13.54
CA THR A 10 -11.68 -6.15 14.92
C THR A 10 -11.23 -4.70 15.10
N THR A 11 -11.09 -3.93 14.00
CA THR A 11 -10.57 -2.56 14.01
C THR A 11 -11.40 -1.61 13.15
N GLU A 12 -12.70 -1.83 13.06
CA GLU A 12 -13.60 -0.95 12.31
C GLU A 12 -13.51 0.49 12.81
N PRO A 13 -13.36 1.48 11.93
CA PRO A 13 -13.25 2.88 12.32
C PRO A 13 -14.59 3.44 12.79
N SER A 14 -14.55 4.31 13.81
CA SER A 14 -15.71 5.05 14.30
C SER A 14 -15.35 6.52 14.48
N PRO A 15 -16.03 7.45 13.77
CA PRO A 15 -17.08 7.23 12.78
C PRO A 15 -16.54 6.56 11.49
N PRO A 16 -17.40 5.84 10.76
CA PRO A 16 -16.98 5.11 9.57
C PRO A 16 -16.50 6.04 8.44
N PHE A 17 -15.68 5.51 7.57
CA PHE A 17 -15.25 6.09 6.29
C PHE A 17 -15.01 4.96 5.29
N THR A 18 -14.76 5.26 4.04
CA THR A 18 -14.43 4.25 3.03
C THR A 18 -13.03 4.48 2.48
N LEU A 19 -12.37 3.40 2.12
CA LEU A 19 -11.05 3.42 1.52
C LEU A 19 -11.08 2.58 0.24
N TRP A 20 -10.48 3.12 -0.81
CA TRP A 20 -10.36 2.43 -2.08
C TRP A 20 -8.94 2.58 -2.63
N ALA A 21 -8.54 1.65 -3.47
CA ALA A 21 -7.28 1.70 -4.19
C ALA A 21 -7.49 1.52 -5.69
N SER A 22 -6.57 2.01 -6.50
CA SER A 22 -6.48 1.66 -7.91
C SER A 22 -5.05 1.28 -8.26
N ALA A 23 -4.93 0.37 -9.23
CA ALA A 23 -3.66 -0.05 -9.79
C ALA A 23 -3.74 -0.07 -11.32
N GLU A 24 -2.76 0.55 -11.96
CA GLU A 24 -2.62 0.62 -13.41
C GLU A 24 -1.16 0.37 -13.80
N ARG A 25 -0.96 -0.58 -14.69
CA ARG A 25 0.35 -0.91 -15.25
C ARG A 25 0.47 -0.30 -16.65
N SER A 26 1.57 0.39 -16.92
CA SER A 26 1.90 0.83 -18.28
C SER A 26 2.42 -0.33 -19.13
N ALA A 27 2.47 -0.14 -20.42
CA ALA A 27 3.23 -1.01 -21.31
C ALA A 27 4.70 -1.10 -20.84
N ALA A 28 5.30 -2.28 -21.00
CA ALA A 28 6.70 -2.48 -20.66
C ALA A 28 7.61 -1.73 -21.64
N PHE A 29 8.70 -1.15 -21.11
CA PHE A 29 9.77 -0.58 -21.91
C PHE A 29 11.10 -1.20 -21.43
N GLY A 30 11.73 -1.99 -22.31
CA GLY A 30 12.90 -2.80 -21.92
C GLY A 30 12.55 -3.82 -20.85
N ALA A 31 13.32 -3.86 -19.78
CA ALA A 31 13.14 -4.78 -18.65
C ALA A 31 12.19 -4.25 -17.56
N SER A 32 11.54 -3.10 -17.76
CA SER A 32 10.71 -2.45 -16.74
C SER A 32 9.35 -2.02 -17.27
N ALA A 33 8.37 -1.94 -16.38
CA ALA A 33 7.09 -1.30 -16.57
C ALA A 33 6.84 -0.32 -15.41
N THR A 34 5.89 0.58 -15.57
CA THR A 34 5.47 1.49 -14.49
C THR A 34 4.19 0.96 -13.87
N LEU A 35 4.13 0.92 -12.55
CA LEU A 35 2.91 0.69 -11.78
C LEU A 35 2.48 2.00 -11.13
N ASN A 36 1.31 2.49 -11.50
CA ASN A 36 0.65 3.62 -10.87
C ASN A 36 -0.38 3.13 -9.88
N LEU A 37 -0.22 3.52 -8.63
CA LEU A 37 -1.13 3.24 -7.53
C LEU A 37 -1.81 4.52 -7.07
N TRP A 38 -3.05 4.42 -6.64
CA TRP A 38 -3.76 5.47 -5.94
C TRP A 38 -4.58 4.88 -4.81
N PHE A 39 -4.52 5.50 -3.64
CA PHE A 39 -5.33 5.19 -2.47
C PHE A 39 -6.16 6.41 -2.11
N GLY A 40 -7.47 6.25 -1.96
CA GLY A 40 -8.39 7.34 -1.65
C GLY A 40 -9.19 7.03 -0.39
N VAL A 41 -9.26 8.00 0.52
CA VAL A 41 -9.99 7.96 1.80
C VAL A 41 -11.13 8.95 1.75
N THR A 42 -12.38 8.50 1.89
CA THR A 42 -13.59 9.34 1.85
C THR A 42 -13.92 9.91 3.24
N ALA A 43 -13.03 10.74 3.73
CA ALA A 43 -13.19 11.52 4.95
C ALA A 43 -12.24 12.71 4.92
N PRO A 44 -12.52 13.80 5.64
CA PRO A 44 -11.60 14.93 5.76
C PRO A 44 -10.25 14.50 6.34
N ARG A 45 -9.16 15.02 5.77
CA ARG A 45 -7.79 14.75 6.24
C ARG A 45 -7.59 15.03 7.74
N SER A 46 -8.30 16.02 8.28
CA SER A 46 -8.26 16.41 9.69
C SER A 46 -8.71 15.34 10.68
N ARG A 47 -9.35 14.26 10.21
CA ARG A 47 -9.75 13.12 11.06
C ARG A 47 -8.59 12.17 11.40
N PHE A 48 -7.44 12.32 10.78
CA PHE A 48 -6.35 11.35 10.84
C PHE A 48 -5.07 11.96 11.38
N LEU A 49 -4.30 11.15 12.11
CA LEU A 49 -2.91 11.44 12.44
C LEU A 49 -2.06 11.09 11.23
N LEU A 50 -1.62 12.11 10.51
CA LEU A 50 -0.81 11.93 9.32
C LEU A 50 0.56 12.55 9.57
N PRO A 51 1.66 11.85 9.27
CA PRO A 51 2.97 12.45 9.31
C PRO A 51 3.00 13.65 8.35
N GLY A 52 3.56 14.75 8.82
CA GLY A 52 3.75 15.94 7.99
C GLY A 52 4.65 15.65 6.78
N PRO A 53 4.58 16.47 5.71
CA PRO A 53 5.45 16.31 4.57
C PRO A 53 6.91 16.38 5.01
N ALA A 54 7.72 15.39 4.60
CA ALA A 54 9.16 15.44 4.81
C ALA A 54 9.78 16.52 3.91
N ALA A 55 10.84 17.17 4.38
CA ALA A 55 11.60 18.12 3.55
C ALA A 55 12.19 17.41 2.31
N GLU A 56 12.54 16.15 2.45
CA GLU A 56 12.99 15.25 1.40
C GLU A 56 12.44 13.86 1.71
N ALA A 57 11.79 13.25 0.71
CA ALA A 57 11.27 11.88 0.81
C ALA A 57 12.43 10.89 0.89
N THR A 58 12.48 10.09 1.95
CA THR A 58 13.55 9.14 2.21
C THR A 58 13.04 7.73 2.45
N ARG A 59 13.93 6.75 2.28
CA ARG A 59 13.64 5.38 2.68
C ARG A 59 13.70 5.28 4.21
N ARG A 60 12.61 4.78 4.82
CA ARG A 60 12.49 4.58 6.27
C ARG A 60 11.84 3.25 6.59
N ASP A 61 12.36 2.58 7.62
CA ASP A 61 11.76 1.36 8.12
C ASP A 61 10.53 1.66 9.02
N GLU A 62 9.70 0.63 9.22
CA GLU A 62 8.58 0.60 10.16
C GLU A 62 7.46 1.63 9.89
N LEU A 63 7.26 2.04 8.63
CA LEU A 63 6.21 2.97 8.26
C LEU A 63 4.80 2.44 8.59
N TRP A 64 4.61 1.11 8.60
CA TRP A 64 3.36 0.43 8.96
C TRP A 64 2.91 0.61 10.42
N ARG A 65 3.72 1.23 11.27
CA ARG A 65 3.35 1.53 12.67
C ARG A 65 2.39 2.71 12.80
N THR A 66 2.25 3.51 11.77
CA THR A 66 1.36 4.68 11.69
C THR A 66 0.60 4.65 10.39
N THR A 67 -0.03 5.76 9.98
CA THR A 67 -0.73 5.81 8.70
C THR A 67 0.22 5.51 7.54
N CYS A 68 -0.04 4.39 6.85
CA CYS A 68 0.77 3.87 5.77
C CYS A 68 -0.12 3.15 4.74
N PHE A 69 0.20 3.29 3.45
CA PHE A 69 -0.41 2.54 2.37
C PHE A 69 0.60 1.52 1.85
N GLU A 70 0.12 0.33 1.49
CA GLU A 70 1.00 -0.78 1.17
C GLU A 70 0.57 -1.47 -0.13
N CYS A 71 1.57 -1.93 -0.87
CA CYS A 71 1.39 -2.75 -2.06
C CYS A 71 2.34 -3.94 -2.01
N PHE A 72 1.78 -5.14 -2.07
CA PHE A 72 2.55 -6.38 -2.20
C PHE A 72 2.44 -6.86 -3.63
N LEU A 73 3.57 -7.07 -4.28
CA LEU A 73 3.68 -7.50 -5.67
C LEU A 73 4.29 -8.89 -5.73
N ARG A 74 3.56 -9.87 -6.26
CA ARG A 74 3.98 -11.26 -6.39
C ARG A 74 3.81 -11.73 -7.83
N GLN A 75 4.83 -12.32 -8.42
CA GLN A 75 4.71 -13.01 -9.70
C GLN A 75 3.76 -14.21 -9.54
N GLU A 76 2.77 -14.35 -10.44
CA GLU A 76 1.79 -15.43 -10.36
C GLU A 76 2.47 -16.81 -10.32
N GLY A 77 2.08 -17.65 -9.37
CA GLY A 77 2.66 -18.99 -9.17
C GLY A 77 3.99 -19.02 -8.43
N GLN A 78 4.54 -17.89 -8.02
CA GLN A 78 5.78 -17.84 -7.25
C GLN A 78 5.51 -17.60 -5.76
N ALA A 79 6.41 -18.06 -4.88
CA ALA A 79 6.35 -17.79 -3.44
C ALA A 79 6.94 -16.41 -3.08
N PRO A 80 8.08 -15.98 -3.65
CA PRO A 80 8.68 -14.68 -3.35
C PRO A 80 7.79 -13.51 -3.76
N TYR A 81 7.83 -12.42 -2.98
CA TYR A 81 7.12 -11.19 -3.28
C TYR A 81 7.88 -9.98 -2.76
N ARG A 82 7.49 -8.80 -3.23
CA ARG A 82 7.97 -7.51 -2.77
C ARG A 82 6.85 -6.74 -2.11
N GLU A 83 7.12 -6.18 -0.95
CA GLU A 83 6.30 -5.23 -0.23
C GLU A 83 6.82 -3.82 -0.47
N TRP A 84 5.90 -2.89 -0.70
CA TRP A 84 6.14 -1.46 -0.73
C TRP A 84 5.27 -0.78 0.31
N ASN A 85 5.85 0.18 1.03
CA ASN A 85 5.20 1.00 2.03
C ASN A 85 5.32 2.48 1.64
N PHE A 86 4.22 3.23 1.74
CA PHE A 86 4.13 4.62 1.35
C PHE A 86 3.50 5.42 2.48
N ALA A 87 4.23 6.37 3.07
CA ALA A 87 3.71 7.26 4.09
C ALA A 87 3.20 8.57 3.49
N PRO A 88 2.20 9.22 4.10
CA PRO A 88 1.75 10.57 3.69
C PRO A 88 2.82 11.66 3.75
N SER A 89 3.93 11.44 4.47
CA SER A 89 5.11 12.32 4.46
C SER A 89 5.87 12.32 3.14
N GLY A 90 5.65 11.29 2.28
CA GLY A 90 6.47 11.01 1.11
C GLY A 90 7.56 9.96 1.39
N ASP A 91 7.82 9.60 2.65
CA ASP A 91 8.75 8.52 3.00
C ASP A 91 8.22 7.18 2.50
N TRP A 92 9.13 6.24 2.23
CA TRP A 92 8.81 4.95 1.67
C TRP A 92 9.72 3.84 2.20
N ALA A 93 9.27 2.60 2.07
CA ALA A 93 10.10 1.42 2.26
C ALA A 93 9.81 0.39 1.18
N ALA A 94 10.75 -0.53 0.97
CA ALA A 94 10.54 -1.70 0.14
C ALA A 94 11.33 -2.89 0.68
N TYR A 95 10.67 -4.05 0.76
CA TYR A 95 11.24 -5.29 1.27
C TYR A 95 10.98 -6.45 0.31
N ASP A 96 11.96 -7.31 0.13
CA ASP A 96 11.81 -8.59 -0.55
C ASP A 96 11.62 -9.69 0.49
N PHE A 97 10.68 -10.60 0.20
CA PHE A 97 10.38 -11.80 0.96
C PHE A 97 10.61 -13.03 0.08
N THR A 98 11.13 -14.10 0.67
CA THR A 98 11.31 -15.40 -0.01
C THR A 98 10.05 -16.27 0.02
N ALA A 99 9.24 -16.13 1.06
CA ALA A 99 7.92 -16.73 1.24
C ALA A 99 7.11 -15.89 2.23
N THR A 100 5.87 -16.30 2.57
CA THR A 100 4.99 -15.59 3.48
C THR A 100 5.68 -15.32 4.82
N ARG A 101 5.99 -14.04 5.09
CA ARG A 101 6.71 -13.54 6.29
C ARG A 101 8.12 -14.12 6.48
N GLU A 102 8.72 -14.73 5.46
CA GLU A 102 10.05 -15.33 5.54
C GLU A 102 11.09 -14.57 4.71
N GLY A 103 12.32 -14.54 5.18
CA GLY A 103 13.45 -13.99 4.45
C GLY A 103 13.37 -12.50 4.16
N MET A 104 12.66 -11.72 5.00
CA MET A 104 12.54 -10.27 4.86
C MET A 104 13.92 -9.62 4.76
N ARG A 105 14.12 -8.81 3.74
CA ARG A 105 15.33 -8.00 3.55
C ARG A 105 14.98 -6.71 2.81
N PRO A 106 15.75 -5.62 3.02
CA PRO A 106 15.60 -4.42 2.22
C PRO A 106 15.72 -4.71 0.72
N ALA A 107 14.71 -4.34 -0.06
CA ALA A 107 14.74 -4.52 -1.51
C ALA A 107 15.76 -3.56 -2.16
N PRO A 108 16.54 -3.99 -3.14
CA PRO A 108 17.44 -3.12 -3.89
C PRO A 108 16.62 -2.27 -4.89
N ILE A 109 16.39 -1.01 -4.54
CA ILE A 109 15.59 -0.07 -5.35
C ILE A 109 16.55 0.96 -5.95
N ALA A 110 16.69 0.93 -7.27
CA ALA A 110 17.51 1.90 -8.00
C ALA A 110 16.84 3.28 -8.13
N ASN A 111 15.51 3.28 -8.35
CA ASN A 111 14.74 4.50 -8.50
C ASN A 111 13.67 4.54 -7.41
N PRO A 112 13.74 5.50 -6.47
CA PRO A 112 12.70 5.70 -5.47
C PRO A 112 11.32 5.86 -6.10
N PRO A 113 10.23 5.47 -5.40
CA PRO A 113 8.88 5.73 -5.87
C PRO A 113 8.62 7.24 -5.90
N TYR A 114 7.85 7.70 -6.87
CA TYR A 114 7.28 9.05 -6.84
C TYR A 114 5.98 9.01 -6.05
N ILE A 115 5.93 9.73 -4.93
CA ILE A 115 4.77 9.77 -4.04
C ILE A 115 4.19 11.18 -4.05
N ARG A 116 2.85 11.28 -4.11
CA ARG A 116 2.11 12.54 -4.00
C ARG A 116 0.86 12.35 -3.17
N THR A 117 0.44 13.40 -2.48
CA THR A 117 -0.82 13.44 -1.74
C THR A 117 -1.72 14.52 -2.33
N GLU A 118 -3.01 14.28 -2.33
CA GLU A 118 -4.05 15.24 -2.72
C GLU A 118 -5.16 15.20 -1.68
N ASP A 119 -5.77 16.33 -1.39
CA ASP A 119 -6.89 16.40 -0.45
C ASP A 119 -7.83 17.56 -0.76
N ASN A 120 -9.04 17.46 -0.22
CA ASN A 120 -10.00 18.54 -0.13
C ASN A 120 -10.80 18.42 1.19
N LEU A 121 -11.91 19.14 1.31
CA LEU A 121 -12.71 19.18 2.53
C LEU A 121 -13.39 17.83 2.89
N THR A 122 -13.50 16.91 1.93
CA THR A 122 -14.29 15.67 2.08
C THR A 122 -13.50 14.38 1.84
N TRP A 123 -12.34 14.44 1.24
CA TRP A 123 -11.48 13.29 0.96
C TRP A 123 -10.00 13.67 0.91
N TRP A 124 -9.16 12.67 1.02
CA TRP A 124 -7.73 12.78 0.74
C TRP A 124 -7.21 11.47 0.15
N GLY A 125 -6.03 11.49 -0.42
CA GLY A 125 -5.44 10.30 -1.00
C GLY A 125 -3.95 10.42 -1.23
N LEU A 126 -3.35 9.27 -1.55
CA LEU A 126 -1.94 9.12 -1.86
C LEU A 126 -1.79 8.37 -3.18
N GLY A 127 -1.01 8.95 -4.09
CA GLY A 127 -0.57 8.30 -5.32
C GLY A 127 0.89 7.87 -5.20
N ALA A 128 1.22 6.67 -5.70
CA ALA A 128 2.58 6.19 -5.81
C ALA A 128 2.86 5.65 -7.21
N THR A 129 3.97 6.06 -7.81
CA THR A 129 4.44 5.57 -9.11
C THR A 129 5.74 4.80 -8.92
N LEU A 130 5.75 3.54 -9.32
CA LEU A 130 6.84 2.59 -9.12
C LEU A 130 7.39 2.08 -10.45
N SER A 131 8.68 1.76 -10.47
CA SER A 131 9.24 0.87 -11.50
C SER A 131 9.12 -0.58 -11.03
N ILE A 132 8.50 -1.41 -11.86
CA ILE A 132 8.35 -2.85 -11.63
C ILE A 132 8.95 -3.64 -12.79
N PRO A 133 9.25 -4.94 -12.60
CA PRO A 133 9.69 -5.79 -13.69
C PRO A 133 8.69 -5.84 -14.86
N ALA A 134 9.20 -6.05 -16.09
CA ALA A 134 8.39 -6.09 -17.30
C ALA A 134 7.56 -7.37 -17.47
N GLU A 135 7.85 -8.41 -16.68
CA GLU A 135 7.15 -9.69 -16.73
C GLU A 135 5.64 -9.49 -16.55
N PRO A 136 4.81 -10.25 -17.26
CA PRO A 136 3.35 -10.22 -17.09
C PRO A 136 2.91 -11.00 -15.85
N ASN A 137 1.61 -10.93 -15.55
CA ASN A 137 0.93 -11.81 -14.60
C ASN A 137 1.41 -11.64 -13.13
N PHE A 138 1.36 -10.42 -12.64
CA PHE A 138 1.50 -10.17 -11.22
C PHE A 138 0.16 -10.24 -10.48
N THR A 139 0.20 -10.74 -9.25
CA THR A 139 -0.86 -10.58 -8.27
C THR A 139 -0.48 -9.49 -7.26
N LEU A 140 -1.47 -8.72 -6.83
CA LEU A 140 -1.30 -7.65 -5.86
C LEU A 140 -2.12 -7.94 -4.59
N ALA A 141 -1.54 -7.66 -3.43
CA ALA A 141 -2.28 -7.28 -2.25
C ALA A 141 -2.14 -5.76 -2.06
N LEU A 142 -3.25 -5.10 -1.78
CA LEU A 142 -3.31 -3.66 -1.49
C LEU A 142 -3.90 -3.51 -0.10
N SER A 143 -3.23 -2.76 0.75
CA SER A 143 -3.60 -2.56 2.14
C SER A 143 -3.29 -1.16 2.63
N ALA A 144 -3.80 -0.83 3.81
CA ALA A 144 -3.47 0.40 4.50
C ALA A 144 -3.62 0.23 6.01
N VAL A 145 -2.76 0.92 6.73
CA VAL A 145 -2.88 1.21 8.15
C VAL A 145 -3.31 2.66 8.26
N ILE A 146 -4.40 2.95 8.96
CA ILE A 146 -4.93 4.31 9.12
C ILE A 146 -5.10 4.62 10.59
N GLU A 147 -4.41 5.66 11.06
CA GLU A 147 -4.46 6.15 12.43
C GLU A 147 -5.39 7.37 12.53
N GLY A 148 -6.42 7.26 13.36
CA GLY A 148 -7.35 8.34 13.65
C GLY A 148 -6.77 9.36 14.64
N GLN A 149 -7.37 10.56 14.71
CA GLN A 149 -6.99 11.59 15.70
C GLN A 149 -7.19 11.14 17.17
N ASP A 150 -7.99 10.11 17.37
CA ASP A 150 -8.20 9.47 18.69
C ASP A 150 -7.12 8.41 19.03
N GLY A 151 -6.12 8.24 18.17
CA GLY A 151 -5.04 7.26 18.32
C GLY A 151 -5.45 5.82 17.98
N ARG A 152 -6.68 5.59 17.53
CA ARG A 152 -7.11 4.26 17.09
C ARG A 152 -6.56 3.96 15.71
N ILE A 153 -6.11 2.73 15.53
CA ILE A 153 -5.59 2.22 14.26
C ILE A 153 -6.65 1.29 13.65
N SER A 154 -6.93 1.50 12.37
CA SER A 154 -7.73 0.59 11.55
C SER A 154 -6.88 0.00 10.43
N TYR A 155 -7.08 -1.30 10.14
CA TYR A 155 -6.36 -2.06 9.12
C TYR A 155 -7.28 -2.36 7.96
N TRP A 156 -6.82 -2.04 6.74
CA TRP A 156 -7.61 -2.13 5.52
C TRP A 156 -6.92 -2.98 4.48
N ALA A 157 -7.67 -3.86 3.83
CA ALA A 157 -7.12 -4.73 2.78
C ALA A 157 -8.19 -5.13 1.75
N LEU A 158 -7.75 -5.71 0.64
CA LEU A 158 -8.66 -6.35 -0.33
C LEU A 158 -9.43 -7.51 0.29
N ARG A 159 -8.82 -8.22 1.25
CA ARG A 159 -9.39 -9.35 2.00
C ARG A 159 -8.75 -9.45 3.39
N HIS A 160 -9.53 -9.96 4.33
CA HIS A 160 -9.07 -10.30 5.68
C HIS A 160 -9.34 -11.80 5.96
N PRO A 161 -8.43 -12.69 5.56
CA PRO A 161 -8.62 -14.13 5.74
C PRO A 161 -8.36 -14.64 7.17
N SER A 162 -7.75 -13.82 8.03
CA SER A 162 -7.33 -14.19 9.38
C SER A 162 -8.13 -13.47 10.45
N GLU A 163 -8.18 -14.01 11.67
CA GLU A 163 -8.83 -13.37 12.82
C GLU A 163 -8.11 -12.08 13.28
N GLN A 164 -6.82 -11.98 13.01
CA GLN A 164 -6.01 -10.79 13.24
C GLN A 164 -5.59 -10.19 11.90
N PRO A 165 -5.36 -8.87 11.82
CA PRO A 165 -4.86 -8.24 10.60
C PRO A 165 -3.56 -8.91 10.11
N ASP A 166 -3.60 -9.49 8.90
CA ASP A 166 -2.44 -10.12 8.28
C ASP A 166 -2.44 -9.86 6.77
N PHE A 167 -1.70 -8.85 6.34
CA PHE A 167 -1.61 -8.45 4.94
C PHE A 167 -0.72 -9.37 4.09
N HIS A 168 0.12 -10.19 4.74
CA HIS A 168 1.00 -11.14 4.06
C HIS A 168 0.31 -12.46 3.72
N HIS A 169 -0.90 -12.70 4.23
CA HIS A 169 -1.61 -13.95 3.96
C HIS A 169 -1.79 -14.14 2.43
N PRO A 170 -1.57 -15.35 1.89
CA PRO A 170 -1.65 -15.61 0.44
C PRO A 170 -2.96 -15.14 -0.21
N ASP A 171 -4.09 -15.22 0.50
CA ASP A 171 -5.42 -14.83 -0.02
C ASP A 171 -5.60 -13.30 -0.11
N CYS A 172 -4.71 -12.50 0.52
CA CYS A 172 -4.70 -11.04 0.37
C CYS A 172 -4.25 -10.61 -1.04
N PHE A 173 -3.51 -11.46 -1.78
CA PHE A 173 -3.11 -11.22 -3.17
C PHE A 173 -4.29 -11.40 -4.13
N ALA A 174 -5.36 -10.63 -3.93
CA ALA A 174 -6.66 -10.80 -4.56
C ALA A 174 -6.85 -10.02 -5.88
N ALA A 175 -5.95 -9.11 -6.22
CA ALA A 175 -5.97 -8.36 -7.46
C ALA A 175 -4.96 -8.94 -8.47
N ARG A 176 -5.33 -8.94 -9.77
CA ARG A 176 -4.43 -9.34 -10.87
C ARG A 176 -4.05 -8.12 -11.68
N LEU A 177 -2.76 -7.95 -11.89
CA LEU A 177 -2.19 -6.92 -12.75
C LEU A 177 -1.92 -7.54 -14.14
N LYS A 178 -2.62 -7.02 -15.12
CA LYS A 178 -2.47 -7.47 -16.51
C LYS A 178 -1.39 -6.67 -17.25
#